data_fe1e80983a3dfd9ff823aebab358dedf
#
_entry.id   fe1e80983a3dfd9ff823aebab358dedf
#
_cell.length_a   1.000
_cell.length_b   1.000
_cell.length_c   1.000
_cell.angle_alpha   90.00
_cell.angle_beta   90.00
_cell.angle_gamma   90.00
#
_symmetry.space_group_name_H-M   'P 1'
#
loop_
_entity.id
_entity.type
_entity.pdbx_description
1 polymer ?
#
loop_
_entity_poly.entity_id
_entity_poly.type
_entity_poly.pdbx_seq_one_letter_code
_entity_poly.pdbx_strand_id
1 'polypeptide(L)'
;MKKLTTFTLPGFDKVAVYDVIKFLISEIQKDLIPTRARSISYSFFIAFFPGIIFLFTLLPYIPLQGLQESLISIINEVLPKNIVQNFIVFTIDDVLNKPRAGLLSFASLLTLFFSTQGVVSMIGSFNKSYAIYNKRNYFQMRWLSLKLTLILFVLFITSLVLLIVGNLIIGKMAILLHIQSSITIFLINTLRYLIILLLYFVSISLLYYYGPSAKKKFRFISVGSSLATFGSILASLIFTSYVSSLDNYNSIYGFFGSIIMFLSWMYVNAFVLLVGFELNASIYYNKNLKHQLEDEESDDYE
;
A
#
# COMPACT_ATOMS: atom_id res chain seq x y z
N MET A 1 7.00 -34.94 -16.16
CA MET A 1 7.72 -33.67 -15.83
C MET A 1 7.75 -32.66 -16.98
N LYS A 2 7.87 -33.02 -18.26
CA LYS A 2 7.91 -32.08 -19.41
C LYS A 2 6.67 -31.18 -19.60
N LYS A 3 5.48 -31.55 -19.15
CA LYS A 3 4.25 -30.72 -19.30
C LYS A 3 4.16 -29.53 -18.35
N LEU A 4 4.85 -29.50 -17.20
CA LEU A 4 4.87 -28.37 -16.26
C LEU A 4 5.84 -27.27 -16.70
N THR A 5 6.85 -27.60 -17.53
CA THR A 5 7.85 -26.64 -18.02
C THR A 5 7.37 -25.80 -19.20
N THR A 6 6.19 -26.07 -19.77
CA THR A 6 5.62 -25.36 -20.93
C THR A 6 4.36 -24.55 -20.61
N PHE A 7 3.83 -24.65 -19.37
CA PHE A 7 2.61 -23.95 -19.01
C PHE A 7 2.88 -22.45 -18.81
N THR A 8 2.19 -21.62 -19.60
CA THR A 8 2.28 -20.16 -19.54
C THR A 8 0.94 -19.55 -19.16
N LEU A 9 0.95 -18.51 -18.31
CA LEU A 9 -0.24 -17.77 -17.92
C LEU A 9 -0.32 -16.42 -18.67
N PRO A 10 -1.52 -15.85 -18.84
CA PRO A 10 -1.67 -14.49 -19.32
C PRO A 10 -0.86 -13.51 -18.42
N GLY A 11 -0.05 -12.65 -19.05
CA GLY A 11 0.81 -11.72 -18.32
C GLY A 11 2.23 -12.22 -18.02
N PHE A 12 2.55 -13.50 -18.25
CA PHE A 12 3.90 -14.07 -18.09
C PHE A 12 4.78 -13.92 -19.35
N ASP A 13 4.36 -13.15 -20.34
CA ASP A 13 5.11 -12.85 -21.58
C ASP A 13 5.68 -14.12 -22.28
N LYS A 14 4.90 -15.22 -22.28
CA LYS A 14 5.27 -16.55 -22.81
C LYS A 14 6.40 -17.24 -22.05
N VAL A 15 6.76 -16.81 -20.85
CA VAL A 15 7.69 -17.51 -19.97
C VAL A 15 6.95 -18.60 -19.20
N ALA A 16 7.57 -19.75 -19.00
CA ALA A 16 6.96 -20.84 -18.24
C ALA A 16 6.81 -20.46 -16.76
N VAL A 17 5.64 -20.72 -16.19
CA VAL A 17 5.34 -20.43 -14.77
C VAL A 17 6.34 -21.11 -13.84
N TYR A 18 6.76 -22.32 -14.18
CA TYR A 18 7.75 -23.06 -13.41
C TYR A 18 9.09 -22.31 -13.28
N ASP A 19 9.60 -21.76 -14.38
CA ASP A 19 10.89 -21.05 -14.40
C ASP A 19 10.80 -19.74 -13.59
N VAL A 20 9.66 -19.04 -13.72
CA VAL A 20 9.40 -17.81 -12.93
C VAL A 20 9.33 -18.11 -11.44
N ILE A 21 8.61 -19.15 -11.03
CA ILE A 21 8.50 -19.55 -9.62
C ILE A 21 9.84 -20.02 -9.07
N LYS A 22 10.57 -20.86 -9.82
CA LYS A 22 11.89 -21.34 -9.42
C LYS A 22 12.86 -20.18 -9.21
N PHE A 23 12.87 -19.23 -10.14
CA PHE A 23 13.70 -18.03 -10.04
C PHE A 23 13.27 -17.16 -8.85
N LEU A 24 11.97 -16.94 -8.67
CA LEU A 24 11.41 -16.18 -7.55
C LEU A 24 11.82 -16.78 -6.20
N ILE A 25 11.69 -18.10 -6.03
CA ILE A 25 12.10 -18.79 -4.80
C ILE A 25 13.61 -18.62 -4.56
N SER A 26 14.42 -18.77 -5.62
CA SER A 26 15.87 -18.57 -5.54
C SER A 26 16.22 -17.14 -5.09
N GLU A 27 15.54 -16.14 -5.64
CA GLU A 27 15.78 -14.73 -5.28
C GLU A 27 15.28 -14.40 -3.87
N ILE A 28 14.12 -14.95 -3.44
CA ILE A 28 13.64 -14.80 -2.06
C ILE A 28 14.70 -15.31 -1.06
N GLN A 29 15.36 -16.42 -1.38
CA GLN A 29 16.38 -17.01 -0.51
C GLN A 29 17.70 -16.23 -0.52
N LYS A 30 18.15 -15.76 -1.71
CA LYS A 30 19.44 -15.07 -1.87
C LYS A 30 19.39 -13.60 -1.42
N ASP A 31 18.29 -12.92 -1.63
CA ASP A 31 18.23 -11.47 -1.73
C ASP A 31 17.73 -10.79 -0.45
N LEU A 32 17.69 -11.50 0.66
CA LEU A 32 17.34 -10.94 1.96
C LEU A 32 16.00 -10.14 1.95
N ILE A 33 14.99 -10.58 1.19
CA ILE A 33 13.66 -9.94 1.15
C ILE A 33 13.14 -9.62 2.56
N PRO A 34 13.27 -10.51 3.56
CA PRO A 34 12.87 -10.19 4.93
C PRO A 34 13.57 -8.95 5.50
N THR A 35 14.86 -8.75 5.20
CA THR A 35 15.64 -7.60 5.68
C THR A 35 15.18 -6.31 5.01
N ARG A 36 14.90 -6.35 3.70
CA ARG A 36 14.35 -5.20 2.96
C ARG A 36 12.94 -4.86 3.43
N ALA A 37 12.08 -5.86 3.68
CA ALA A 37 10.76 -5.65 4.24
C ALA A 37 10.80 -4.95 5.60
N ARG A 38 11.75 -5.32 6.48
CA ARG A 38 11.97 -4.61 7.77
C ARG A 38 12.37 -3.16 7.56
N SER A 39 13.28 -2.87 6.62
CA SER A 39 13.70 -1.50 6.30
C SER A 39 12.55 -0.63 5.80
N ILE A 40 11.69 -1.18 4.93
CA ILE A 40 10.52 -0.49 4.41
C ILE A 40 9.51 -0.25 5.54
N SER A 41 9.16 -1.28 6.31
CA SER A 41 8.19 -1.19 7.39
C SER A 41 8.61 -0.18 8.46
N TYR A 42 9.87 -0.17 8.84
CA TYR A 42 10.42 0.80 9.79
C TYR A 42 10.31 2.24 9.27
N SER A 43 10.65 2.46 7.99
CA SER A 43 10.59 3.80 7.39
C SER A 43 9.15 4.34 7.33
N PHE A 44 8.17 3.50 6.98
CA PHE A 44 6.76 3.90 6.99
C PHE A 44 6.21 4.03 8.41
N PHE A 45 6.66 3.20 9.35
CA PHE A 45 6.28 3.31 10.74
C PHE A 45 6.65 4.67 11.34
N ILE A 46 7.85 5.17 11.06
CA ILE A 46 8.26 6.52 11.51
C ILE A 46 7.40 7.60 10.85
N ALA A 47 7.06 7.45 9.56
CA ALA A 47 6.22 8.39 8.83
C ALA A 47 4.77 8.46 9.37
N PHE A 48 4.30 7.38 9.99
CA PHE A 48 2.94 7.26 10.49
C PHE A 48 2.60 8.29 11.57
N PHE A 49 3.51 8.55 12.52
CA PHE A 49 3.25 9.49 13.62
C PHE A 49 3.05 10.93 13.16
N PRO A 50 3.97 11.54 12.39
CA PRO A 50 3.70 12.87 11.81
C PRO A 50 2.46 12.86 10.90
N GLY A 51 2.22 11.76 10.19
CA GLY A 51 1.04 11.59 9.32
C GLY A 51 -0.27 11.68 10.08
N ILE A 52 -0.38 11.03 11.23
CA ILE A 52 -1.55 11.14 12.11
C ILE A 52 -1.72 12.57 12.61
N ILE A 53 -0.65 13.21 13.11
CA ILE A 53 -0.70 14.60 13.59
C ILE A 53 -1.18 15.52 12.45
N PHE A 54 -0.66 15.34 11.24
CA PHE A 54 -1.08 16.07 10.06
C PHE A 54 -2.58 15.87 9.76
N LEU A 55 -3.06 14.64 9.73
CA LEU A 55 -4.46 14.32 9.44
C LEU A 55 -5.38 14.96 10.48
N PHE A 56 -5.08 14.82 11.78
CA PHE A 56 -5.89 15.45 12.83
C PHE A 56 -5.86 16.98 12.78
N THR A 57 -4.71 17.59 12.52
CA THR A 57 -4.61 19.06 12.42
C THR A 57 -5.22 19.61 11.13
N LEU A 58 -5.45 18.78 10.12
CA LEU A 58 -6.15 19.13 8.88
C LEU A 58 -7.68 19.17 9.07
N LEU A 59 -8.24 18.35 9.97
CA LEU A 59 -9.69 18.19 10.15
C LEU A 59 -10.45 19.52 10.34
N PRO A 60 -9.98 20.49 11.16
CA PRO A 60 -10.68 21.77 11.34
C PRO A 60 -10.82 22.60 10.07
N TYR A 61 -10.01 22.35 9.07
CA TYR A 61 -10.01 23.07 7.79
C TYR A 61 -10.93 22.43 6.73
N ILE A 62 -11.54 21.29 7.04
CA ILE A 62 -12.45 20.58 6.14
C ILE A 62 -13.89 21.01 6.47
N PRO A 63 -14.58 21.79 5.62
CA PRO A 63 -15.92 22.31 5.90
C PRO A 63 -17.01 21.24 5.64
N LEU A 64 -16.98 20.12 6.33
CA LEU A 64 -17.96 19.04 6.20
C LEU A 64 -18.85 19.01 7.44
N GLN A 65 -20.14 19.38 7.26
CA GLN A 65 -21.17 19.18 8.30
C GLN A 65 -21.36 17.68 8.59
N GLY A 66 -21.31 17.29 9.86
CA GLY A 66 -21.44 15.91 10.28
C GLY A 66 -20.13 15.12 10.26
N LEU A 67 -18.97 15.78 10.03
CA LEU A 67 -17.67 15.11 10.07
C LEU A 67 -17.36 14.60 11.49
N GLN A 68 -17.66 15.39 12.52
CA GLN A 68 -17.43 15.04 13.92
C GLN A 68 -18.22 13.82 14.32
N GLU A 69 -19.51 13.79 14.01
CA GLU A 69 -20.42 12.66 14.31
C GLU A 69 -19.97 11.40 13.57
N SER A 70 -19.52 11.54 12.33
CA SER A 70 -19.03 10.39 11.53
C SER A 70 -17.71 9.85 12.06
N LEU A 71 -16.79 10.70 12.47
CA LEU A 71 -15.55 10.26 13.10
C LEU A 71 -15.83 9.55 14.43
N ILE A 72 -16.71 10.11 15.25
CA ILE A 72 -17.13 9.51 16.52
C ILE A 72 -17.80 8.15 16.27
N SER A 73 -18.65 8.02 15.25
CA SER A 73 -19.31 6.76 14.93
C SER A 73 -18.30 5.68 14.50
N ILE A 74 -17.34 6.01 13.63
CA ILE A 74 -16.29 5.08 13.19
C ILE A 74 -15.42 4.65 14.38
N ILE A 75 -15.07 5.59 15.25
CA ILE A 75 -14.25 5.31 16.43
C ILE A 75 -14.99 4.38 17.40
N ASN A 76 -16.29 4.61 17.60
CA ASN A 76 -17.12 3.76 18.44
C ASN A 76 -17.32 2.35 17.87
N GLU A 77 -17.25 2.20 16.55
CA GLU A 77 -17.34 0.90 15.87
C GLU A 77 -16.03 0.10 15.98
N VAL A 78 -14.89 0.79 15.91
CA VAL A 78 -13.56 0.16 15.85
C VAL A 78 -12.95 -0.05 17.25
N LEU A 79 -13.26 0.79 18.23
CA LEU A 79 -12.60 0.79 19.54
C LEU A 79 -13.52 0.35 20.68
N PRO A 80 -12.99 -0.41 21.67
CA PRO A 80 -13.75 -0.84 22.85
C PRO A 80 -14.26 0.37 23.66
N LYS A 81 -15.54 0.34 24.02
CA LYS A 81 -16.30 1.46 24.61
C LYS A 81 -15.75 2.07 25.92
N ASN A 82 -14.90 1.39 26.67
CA ASN A 82 -14.65 1.72 28.07
C ASN A 82 -13.43 2.61 28.36
N ILE A 83 -12.48 2.77 27.45
CA ILE A 83 -11.22 3.53 27.73
C ILE A 83 -11.09 4.73 26.81
N VAL A 84 -11.73 4.71 25.65
CA VAL A 84 -11.40 5.59 24.53
C VAL A 84 -12.42 6.72 24.35
N GLN A 85 -13.69 6.50 24.76
CA GLN A 85 -14.76 7.45 24.47
C GLN A 85 -14.48 8.85 25.03
N ASN A 86 -14.15 8.96 26.29
CA ASN A 86 -13.97 10.29 26.91
C ASN A 86 -12.71 11.01 26.42
N PHE A 87 -11.60 10.28 26.26
CA PHE A 87 -10.35 10.87 25.80
C PHE A 87 -10.40 11.27 24.33
N ILE A 88 -10.99 10.40 23.47
CA ILE A 88 -11.06 10.66 22.02
C ILE A 88 -12.12 11.73 21.71
N VAL A 89 -13.30 11.67 22.32
CA VAL A 89 -14.33 12.69 22.12
C VAL A 89 -13.78 14.07 22.56
N PHE A 90 -13.13 14.14 23.71
CA PHE A 90 -12.48 15.37 24.17
C PHE A 90 -11.37 15.83 23.19
N THR A 91 -10.54 14.90 22.70
CA THR A 91 -9.45 15.22 21.77
C THR A 91 -9.99 15.66 20.41
N ILE A 92 -11.04 15.02 19.90
CA ILE A 92 -11.70 15.43 18.65
C ILE A 92 -12.31 16.82 18.78
N ASP A 93 -13.02 17.09 19.87
CA ASP A 93 -13.64 18.38 20.13
C ASP A 93 -12.57 19.49 20.24
N ASP A 94 -11.50 19.26 20.98
CA ASP A 94 -10.38 20.22 21.08
C ASP A 94 -9.65 20.44 19.75
N VAL A 95 -9.47 19.37 18.96
CA VAL A 95 -8.81 19.43 17.64
C VAL A 95 -9.68 20.13 16.61
N LEU A 96 -10.97 19.82 16.53
CA LEU A 96 -11.88 20.40 15.54
C LEU A 96 -12.20 21.87 15.80
N ASN A 97 -12.27 22.28 17.05
CA ASN A 97 -12.63 23.63 17.42
C ASN A 97 -11.44 24.61 17.54
N LYS A 98 -10.20 24.11 17.48
CA LYS A 98 -8.99 24.93 17.60
C LYS A 98 -8.04 24.76 16.41
N PRO A 99 -8.22 25.48 15.30
CA PRO A 99 -7.29 25.42 14.17
C PRO A 99 -5.87 25.83 14.60
N ARG A 100 -4.89 24.95 14.37
CA ARG A 100 -3.49 25.15 14.74
C ARG A 100 -2.60 25.19 13.49
N ALA A 101 -2.63 26.30 12.76
CA ALA A 101 -1.93 26.46 11.49
C ALA A 101 -0.42 26.17 11.56
N GLY A 102 0.26 26.58 12.65
CA GLY A 102 1.68 26.30 12.85
C GLY A 102 1.97 24.80 13.01
N LEU A 103 1.14 24.10 13.77
CA LEU A 103 1.27 22.65 13.96
C LEU A 103 0.95 21.90 12.65
N LEU A 104 -0.07 22.35 11.90
CA LEU A 104 -0.41 21.78 10.60
C LEU A 104 0.78 21.89 9.62
N SER A 105 1.39 23.09 9.51
CA SER A 105 2.54 23.32 8.63
C SER A 105 3.74 22.45 9.02
N PHE A 106 4.06 22.38 10.31
CA PHE A 106 5.17 21.57 10.80
C PHE A 106 4.91 20.06 10.58
N ALA A 107 3.72 19.58 10.93
CA ALA A 107 3.34 18.19 10.73
C ALA A 107 3.31 17.80 9.25
N SER A 108 2.86 18.69 8.34
CA SER A 108 2.88 18.43 6.90
C SER A 108 4.29 18.27 6.35
N LEU A 109 5.23 19.11 6.78
CA LEU A 109 6.64 19.01 6.36
C LEU A 109 7.29 17.71 6.87
N LEU A 110 7.07 17.37 8.15
CA LEU A 110 7.58 16.12 8.71
C LEU A 110 6.97 14.89 8.01
N THR A 111 5.66 14.91 7.78
CA THR A 111 4.97 13.81 7.08
C THR A 111 5.54 13.63 5.68
N LEU A 112 5.70 14.71 4.92
CA LEU A 112 6.26 14.66 3.57
C LEU A 112 7.70 14.14 3.59
N PHE A 113 8.53 14.60 4.54
CA PHE A 113 9.92 14.17 4.68
C PHE A 113 10.03 12.66 4.98
N PHE A 114 9.33 12.19 6.03
CA PHE A 114 9.41 10.77 6.44
C PHE A 114 8.70 9.83 5.45
N SER A 115 7.57 10.24 4.86
CA SER A 115 6.91 9.46 3.82
C SER A 115 7.78 9.32 2.57
N THR A 116 8.45 10.42 2.16
CA THR A 116 9.43 10.36 1.06
C THR A 116 10.58 9.41 1.38
N GLN A 117 11.04 9.37 2.65
CA GLN A 117 12.07 8.42 3.08
C GLN A 117 11.58 6.97 2.98
N GLY A 118 10.30 6.69 3.29
CA GLY A 118 9.67 5.39 3.09
C GLY A 118 9.69 4.96 1.62
N VAL A 119 9.32 5.86 0.72
CA VAL A 119 9.35 5.60 -0.73
C VAL A 119 10.78 5.41 -1.24
N VAL A 120 11.77 6.18 -0.73
CA VAL A 120 13.21 5.97 -1.03
C VAL A 120 13.65 4.57 -0.62
N SER A 121 13.28 4.13 0.59
CA SER A 121 13.61 2.78 1.09
C SER A 121 13.00 1.69 0.21
N MET A 122 11.76 1.88 -0.24
CA MET A 122 11.06 0.95 -1.13
C MET A 122 11.73 0.88 -2.51
N ILE A 123 11.97 2.03 -3.16
CA ILE A 123 12.65 2.09 -4.47
C ILE A 123 14.08 1.53 -4.36
N GLY A 124 14.80 1.84 -3.27
CA GLY A 124 16.13 1.28 -3.01
C GLY A 124 16.10 -0.24 -2.89
N SER A 125 15.03 -0.79 -2.31
CA SER A 125 14.82 -2.23 -2.20
C SER A 125 14.55 -2.86 -3.57
N PHE A 126 13.82 -2.19 -4.47
CA PHE A 126 13.59 -2.67 -5.83
C PHE A 126 14.87 -2.68 -6.68
N ASN A 127 15.77 -1.74 -6.48
CA ASN A 127 16.97 -1.58 -7.30
C ASN A 127 18.16 -2.45 -6.87
N LYS A 128 18.11 -3.08 -5.69
CA LYS A 128 19.22 -3.93 -5.19
C LYS A 128 19.31 -5.30 -5.88
N SER A 129 18.21 -5.77 -6.46
CA SER A 129 18.09 -7.16 -6.92
C SER A 129 18.82 -7.47 -8.22
N TYR A 130 19.08 -6.46 -9.07
CA TYR A 130 19.55 -6.76 -10.43
C TYR A 130 20.66 -5.82 -10.89
N ALA A 131 21.80 -6.39 -11.31
CA ALA A 131 22.93 -5.65 -11.88
C ALA A 131 22.58 -4.91 -13.21
N ILE A 132 21.44 -5.25 -13.82
CA ILE A 132 20.95 -4.70 -15.09
C ILE A 132 20.36 -3.28 -14.91
N TYR A 133 20.10 -2.87 -13.64
CA TYR A 133 19.51 -1.58 -13.36
C TYR A 133 20.53 -0.45 -13.39
N ASN A 134 20.19 0.64 -14.07
CA ASN A 134 20.98 1.85 -14.05
C ASN A 134 21.01 2.45 -12.65
N LYS A 135 22.20 2.78 -12.15
CA LYS A 135 22.31 3.47 -10.84
C LYS A 135 21.81 4.91 -11.01
N ARG A 136 20.73 5.25 -10.27
CA ARG A 136 20.28 6.64 -10.15
C ARG A 136 21.18 7.39 -9.17
N ASN A 137 21.48 8.64 -9.50
CA ASN A 137 22.15 9.54 -8.56
C ASN A 137 21.22 9.85 -7.38
N TYR A 138 21.82 10.22 -6.24
CA TYR A 138 21.10 10.55 -5.02
C TYR A 138 19.96 11.55 -5.23
N PHE A 139 20.20 12.66 -5.93
CA PHE A 139 19.19 13.68 -6.22
C PHE A 139 18.06 13.17 -7.12
N GLN A 140 18.38 12.38 -8.13
CA GLN A 140 17.35 11.76 -9.00
C GLN A 140 16.45 10.81 -8.22
N MET A 141 17.03 10.03 -7.31
CA MET A 141 16.29 9.13 -6.42
C MET A 141 15.34 9.92 -5.50
N ARG A 142 15.85 10.96 -4.84
CA ARG A 142 15.07 11.84 -3.96
C ARG A 142 13.93 12.53 -4.69
N TRP A 143 14.19 13.09 -5.85
CA TRP A 143 13.18 13.80 -6.65
C TRP A 143 12.09 12.87 -7.15
N LEU A 144 12.45 11.67 -7.61
CA LEU A 144 11.49 10.66 -8.00
C LEU A 144 10.62 10.23 -6.81
N SER A 145 11.26 9.95 -5.67
CA SER A 145 10.55 9.53 -4.46
C SER A 145 9.59 10.60 -3.97
N LEU A 146 9.97 11.88 -4.01
CA LEU A 146 9.09 12.99 -3.66
C LEU A 146 7.87 13.06 -4.58
N LYS A 147 8.05 12.96 -5.90
CA LYS A 147 6.95 12.93 -6.86
C LYS A 147 5.99 11.78 -6.60
N LEU A 148 6.54 10.57 -6.41
CA LEU A 148 5.72 9.39 -6.10
C LEU A 148 5.00 9.55 -4.77
N THR A 149 5.66 10.06 -3.73
CA THR A 149 5.03 10.32 -2.44
C THR A 149 3.83 11.25 -2.58
N LEU A 150 3.95 12.35 -3.34
CA LEU A 150 2.84 13.28 -3.56
C LEU A 150 1.68 12.63 -4.32
N ILE A 151 1.96 11.86 -5.36
CA ILE A 151 0.91 11.14 -6.12
C ILE A 151 0.21 10.11 -5.21
N LEU A 152 0.99 9.30 -4.48
CA LEU A 152 0.46 8.30 -3.55
C LEU A 152 -0.35 8.94 -2.43
N PHE A 153 0.08 10.10 -1.94
CA PHE A 153 -0.65 10.87 -0.94
C PHE A 153 -2.01 11.33 -1.47
N VAL A 154 -2.08 11.86 -2.69
CA VAL A 154 -3.36 12.25 -3.32
C VAL A 154 -4.29 11.03 -3.47
N LEU A 155 -3.77 9.89 -3.95
CA LEU A 155 -4.56 8.66 -4.08
C LEU A 155 -5.06 8.15 -2.72
N PHE A 156 -4.21 8.24 -1.68
CA PHE A 156 -4.56 7.86 -0.31
C PHE A 156 -5.65 8.76 0.26
N ILE A 157 -5.50 10.10 0.16
CA ILE A 157 -6.53 11.05 0.62
C ILE A 157 -7.84 10.85 -0.15
N THR A 158 -7.79 10.63 -1.48
CA THR A 158 -8.99 10.32 -2.26
C THR A 158 -9.69 9.05 -1.75
N SER A 159 -8.93 8.01 -1.43
CA SER A 159 -9.46 6.77 -0.86
C SER A 159 -10.10 7.00 0.52
N LEU A 160 -9.46 7.80 1.38
CA LEU A 160 -10.01 8.16 2.70
C LEU A 160 -11.30 8.98 2.57
N VAL A 161 -11.33 9.96 1.68
CA VAL A 161 -12.53 10.76 1.42
C VAL A 161 -13.67 9.86 0.94
N LEU A 162 -13.42 8.96 -0.01
CA LEU A 162 -14.42 8.01 -0.47
C LEU A 162 -14.90 7.07 0.66
N LEU A 163 -14.01 6.67 1.55
CA LEU A 163 -14.35 5.79 2.67
C LEU A 163 -15.21 6.51 3.71
N ILE A 164 -14.85 7.71 4.12
CA ILE A 164 -15.51 8.45 5.21
C ILE A 164 -16.74 9.16 4.68
N VAL A 165 -16.56 10.00 3.66
CA VAL A 165 -17.63 10.87 3.14
C VAL A 165 -18.63 10.10 2.30
N GLY A 166 -18.20 8.97 1.71
CA GLY A 166 -19.08 8.12 0.91
C GLY A 166 -20.31 7.65 1.67
N ASN A 167 -20.20 7.25 2.93
CA ASN A 167 -21.35 6.85 3.76
C ASN A 167 -22.30 8.02 4.00
N LEU A 168 -21.76 9.21 4.29
CA LEU A 168 -22.56 10.41 4.52
C LEU A 168 -23.34 10.84 3.27
N ILE A 169 -22.68 10.82 2.10
CA ILE A 169 -23.29 11.20 0.84
C ILE A 169 -24.39 10.20 0.46
N ILE A 170 -24.10 8.90 0.55
CA ILE A 170 -25.07 7.85 0.21
C ILE A 170 -26.30 7.94 1.10
N GLY A 171 -26.11 8.13 2.42
CA GLY A 171 -27.22 8.29 3.35
C GLY A 171 -28.08 9.52 3.03
N LYS A 172 -27.46 10.69 2.80
CA LYS A 172 -28.21 11.91 2.44
C LYS A 172 -28.89 11.80 1.08
N MET A 173 -28.23 11.23 0.07
CA MET A 173 -28.81 11.02 -1.26
C MET A 173 -29.97 10.01 -1.22
N ALA A 174 -29.88 8.95 -0.43
CA ALA A 174 -30.96 8.00 -0.26
C ALA A 174 -32.22 8.67 0.29
N ILE A 175 -32.08 9.59 1.25
CA ILE A 175 -33.20 10.37 1.80
C ILE A 175 -33.75 11.37 0.76
N LEU A 176 -32.86 12.18 0.14
CA LEU A 176 -33.27 13.23 -0.79
C LEU A 176 -33.93 12.70 -2.07
N LEU A 177 -33.42 11.58 -2.60
CA LEU A 177 -33.89 10.96 -3.83
C LEU A 177 -34.96 9.88 -3.58
N HIS A 178 -35.42 9.72 -2.32
CA HIS A 178 -36.37 8.68 -1.91
C HIS A 178 -35.95 7.27 -2.39
N ILE A 179 -34.63 6.99 -2.39
CA ILE A 179 -34.10 5.68 -2.77
C ILE A 179 -34.37 4.71 -1.64
N GLN A 180 -35.46 3.98 -1.72
CA GLN A 180 -35.83 2.94 -0.75
C GLN A 180 -35.31 1.54 -1.13
N SER A 181 -34.77 1.41 -2.36
CA SER A 181 -34.28 0.12 -2.84
C SER A 181 -32.96 -0.26 -2.21
N SER A 182 -32.97 -1.31 -1.41
CA SER A 182 -31.75 -1.91 -0.82
C SER A 182 -30.73 -2.32 -1.89
N ILE A 183 -31.18 -2.70 -3.08
CA ILE A 183 -30.33 -3.08 -4.21
C ILE A 183 -29.53 -1.88 -4.70
N THR A 184 -30.17 -0.72 -4.85
CA THR A 184 -29.49 0.52 -5.31
C THR A 184 -28.41 0.94 -4.32
N ILE A 185 -28.70 0.92 -3.02
CA ILE A 185 -27.72 1.24 -1.96
C ILE A 185 -26.56 0.24 -1.98
N PHE A 186 -26.85 -1.05 -2.13
CA PHE A 186 -25.84 -2.10 -2.26
C PHE A 186 -24.92 -1.87 -3.47
N LEU A 187 -25.47 -1.56 -4.65
CA LEU A 187 -24.71 -1.29 -5.87
C LEU A 187 -23.78 -0.07 -5.71
N ILE A 188 -24.29 1.02 -5.13
CA ILE A 188 -23.48 2.23 -4.89
C ILE A 188 -22.32 1.93 -3.94
N ASN A 189 -22.58 1.21 -2.84
CA ASN A 189 -21.53 0.81 -1.92
C ASN A 189 -20.49 -0.10 -2.58
N THR A 190 -20.94 -1.09 -3.36
CA THR A 190 -20.04 -1.99 -4.10
C THR A 190 -19.16 -1.21 -5.06
N LEU A 191 -19.72 -0.28 -5.84
CA LEU A 191 -18.96 0.56 -6.74
C LEU A 191 -17.90 1.41 -6.00
N ARG A 192 -18.26 1.97 -4.86
CA ARG A 192 -17.34 2.72 -4.00
C ARG A 192 -16.14 1.88 -3.56
N TYR A 193 -16.37 0.66 -3.05
CA TYR A 193 -15.28 -0.23 -2.64
C TYR A 193 -14.43 -0.69 -3.83
N LEU A 194 -15.03 -0.89 -5.00
CA LEU A 194 -14.28 -1.18 -6.23
C LEU A 194 -13.37 -0.01 -6.64
N ILE A 195 -13.83 1.23 -6.50
CA ILE A 195 -13.00 2.42 -6.78
C ILE A 195 -11.83 2.48 -5.78
N ILE A 196 -12.06 2.26 -4.50
CA ILE A 196 -10.99 2.25 -3.48
C ILE A 196 -9.97 1.15 -3.79
N LEU A 197 -10.43 -0.04 -4.16
CA LEU A 197 -9.56 -1.15 -4.59
C LEU A 197 -8.73 -0.77 -5.82
N LEU A 198 -9.35 -0.11 -6.80
CA LEU A 198 -8.68 0.38 -8.00
C LEU A 198 -7.60 1.42 -7.66
N LEU A 199 -7.89 2.38 -6.77
CA LEU A 199 -6.91 3.38 -6.32
C LEU A 199 -5.73 2.72 -5.62
N TYR A 200 -5.97 1.70 -4.81
CA TYR A 200 -4.92 0.92 -4.16
C TYR A 200 -4.06 0.16 -5.19
N PHE A 201 -4.70 -0.51 -6.16
CA PHE A 201 -4.01 -1.19 -7.27
C PHE A 201 -3.16 -0.21 -8.10
N VAL A 202 -3.71 0.96 -8.43
CA VAL A 202 -2.99 2.02 -9.17
C VAL A 202 -1.78 2.50 -8.37
N SER A 203 -1.91 2.65 -7.05
CA SER A 203 -0.79 3.05 -6.17
C SER A 203 0.37 2.06 -6.24
N ILE A 204 0.09 0.76 -6.16
CA ILE A 204 1.11 -0.31 -6.28
C ILE A 204 1.69 -0.33 -7.71
N SER A 205 0.83 -0.20 -8.73
CA SER A 205 1.26 -0.20 -10.13
C SER A 205 2.18 0.98 -10.44
N LEU A 206 1.92 2.17 -9.90
CA LEU A 206 2.79 3.35 -10.01
C LEU A 206 4.17 3.10 -9.38
N LEU A 207 4.20 2.48 -8.20
CA LEU A 207 5.45 2.13 -7.52
C LEU A 207 6.28 1.16 -8.36
N TYR A 208 5.67 0.14 -8.96
CA TYR A 208 6.37 -0.85 -9.77
C TYR A 208 6.76 -0.33 -11.15
N TYR A 209 6.01 0.62 -11.69
CA TYR A 209 6.29 1.19 -12.99
C TYR A 209 7.40 2.25 -12.96
N TYR A 210 7.39 3.14 -11.96
CA TYR A 210 8.34 4.25 -11.85
C TYR A 210 9.50 3.98 -10.89
N GLY A 211 9.32 3.11 -9.89
CA GLY A 211 10.32 2.82 -8.86
C GLY A 211 11.60 2.23 -9.44
N PRO A 212 11.55 1.12 -10.16
CA PRO A 212 12.74 0.46 -10.68
C PRO A 212 13.49 1.33 -11.67
N SER A 213 14.83 1.24 -11.66
CA SER A 213 15.69 1.89 -12.64
C SER A 213 16.01 0.99 -13.85
N ALA A 214 15.14 0.03 -14.15
CA ALA A 214 15.25 -0.88 -15.28
C ALA A 214 15.31 -0.12 -16.61
N LYS A 215 16.13 -0.59 -17.56
CA LYS A 215 16.24 -0.01 -18.92
C LYS A 215 14.88 0.00 -19.63
N LYS A 216 14.09 -1.06 -19.47
CA LYS A 216 12.72 -1.16 -19.97
C LYS A 216 11.75 -1.26 -18.78
N LYS A 217 10.75 -0.38 -18.73
CA LYS A 217 9.76 -0.34 -17.67
C LYS A 217 8.88 -1.59 -17.69
N PHE A 218 8.45 -2.03 -16.52
CA PHE A 218 7.42 -3.06 -16.39
C PHE A 218 6.09 -2.58 -16.99
N ARG A 219 5.17 -3.52 -17.28
CA ARG A 219 3.80 -3.15 -17.64
C ARG A 219 3.11 -2.50 -16.44
N PHE A 220 2.32 -1.45 -16.68
CA PHE A 220 1.57 -0.78 -15.62
C PHE A 220 0.61 -1.74 -14.93
N ILE A 221 -0.20 -2.46 -15.71
CA ILE A 221 -1.01 -3.59 -15.23
C ILE A 221 -0.14 -4.84 -15.37
N SER A 222 0.36 -5.34 -14.26
CA SER A 222 1.29 -6.47 -14.21
C SER A 222 0.81 -7.56 -13.26
N VAL A 223 1.29 -8.78 -13.47
CA VAL A 223 0.99 -9.90 -12.58
C VAL A 223 1.44 -9.61 -11.15
N GLY A 224 2.62 -9.00 -11.00
CA GLY A 224 3.13 -8.64 -9.68
C GLY A 224 2.31 -7.58 -8.98
N SER A 225 1.80 -6.53 -9.69
CA SER A 225 0.92 -5.53 -9.06
C SER A 225 -0.41 -6.14 -8.63
N SER A 226 -0.97 -7.05 -9.43
CA SER A 226 -2.18 -7.80 -9.06
C SER A 226 -1.93 -8.68 -7.84
N LEU A 227 -0.84 -9.48 -7.85
CA LEU A 227 -0.46 -10.32 -6.71
C LEU A 227 -0.27 -9.50 -5.44
N ALA A 228 0.44 -8.36 -5.52
CA ALA A 228 0.70 -7.50 -4.39
C ALA A 228 -0.60 -6.88 -3.84
N THR A 229 -1.52 -6.44 -4.71
CA THR A 229 -2.79 -5.87 -4.29
C THR A 229 -3.65 -6.89 -3.55
N PHE A 230 -3.94 -8.02 -4.18
CA PHE A 230 -4.77 -9.05 -3.55
C PHE A 230 -4.07 -9.72 -2.37
N GLY A 231 -2.76 -9.95 -2.49
CA GLY A 231 -1.94 -10.51 -1.43
C GLY A 231 -1.89 -9.62 -0.19
N SER A 232 -1.79 -8.29 -0.33
CA SER A 232 -1.81 -7.35 0.81
C SER A 232 -3.18 -7.30 1.49
N ILE A 233 -4.27 -7.37 0.71
CA ILE A 233 -5.62 -7.43 1.28
C ILE A 233 -5.79 -8.74 2.06
N LEU A 234 -5.44 -9.87 1.45
CA LEU A 234 -5.53 -11.18 2.10
C LEU A 234 -4.66 -11.24 3.37
N ALA A 235 -3.42 -10.76 3.28
CA ALA A 235 -2.50 -10.69 4.41
C ALA A 235 -3.06 -9.82 5.54
N SER A 236 -3.69 -8.67 5.20
CA SER A 236 -4.34 -7.80 6.19
C SER A 236 -5.55 -8.46 6.84
N LEU A 237 -6.39 -9.18 6.08
CA LEU A 237 -7.53 -9.93 6.63
C LEU A 237 -7.08 -11.05 7.58
N ILE A 238 -6.08 -11.84 7.17
CA ILE A 238 -5.50 -12.90 8.00
C ILE A 238 -4.90 -12.30 9.27
N PHE A 239 -4.15 -11.19 9.14
CA PHE A 239 -3.53 -10.52 10.27
C PHE A 239 -4.56 -9.98 11.25
N THR A 240 -5.64 -9.35 10.75
CA THR A 240 -6.75 -8.87 11.59
C THR A 240 -7.43 -10.02 12.35
N SER A 241 -7.69 -11.14 11.66
CA SER A 241 -8.26 -12.34 12.32
C SER A 241 -7.32 -12.92 13.36
N TYR A 242 -6.02 -12.92 13.11
CA TYR A 242 -5.00 -13.35 14.07
C TYR A 242 -4.98 -12.45 15.32
N VAL A 243 -4.94 -11.13 15.13
CA VAL A 243 -4.93 -10.16 16.23
C VAL A 243 -6.21 -10.24 17.05
N SER A 244 -7.38 -10.41 16.43
CA SER A 244 -8.66 -10.54 17.13
C SER A 244 -8.77 -11.83 17.97
N SER A 245 -7.97 -12.86 17.65
CA SER A 245 -7.91 -14.10 18.45
C SER A 245 -7.01 -14.00 19.70
N LEU A 246 -6.29 -12.89 19.84
CA LEU A 246 -5.36 -12.65 20.95
C LEU A 246 -6.03 -11.86 22.09
N ASP A 247 -7.11 -12.39 22.66
CA ASP A 247 -7.95 -11.69 23.66
C ASP A 247 -7.18 -11.12 24.88
N ASN A 248 -6.10 -11.77 25.29
CA ASN A 248 -5.31 -11.38 26.46
C ASN A 248 -4.02 -10.59 26.13
N TYR A 249 -3.69 -10.41 24.85
CA TYR A 249 -2.42 -9.77 24.48
C TYR A 249 -2.34 -8.31 24.94
N ASN A 250 -3.45 -7.57 24.76
CA ASN A 250 -3.53 -6.19 25.22
C ASN A 250 -3.53 -6.03 26.75
N SER A 251 -3.98 -7.03 27.50
CA SER A 251 -3.95 -7.00 28.96
C SER A 251 -2.53 -7.18 29.52
N ILE A 252 -1.66 -7.90 28.80
CA ILE A 252 -0.27 -8.17 29.20
C ILE A 252 0.66 -7.06 28.72
N TYR A 253 0.57 -6.65 27.46
CA TYR A 253 1.50 -5.73 26.80
C TYR A 253 0.96 -4.30 26.65
N GLY A 254 -0.33 -4.06 26.86
CA GLY A 254 -0.96 -2.74 26.78
C GLY A 254 -0.63 -2.00 25.47
N PHE A 255 -0.26 -0.74 25.58
CA PHE A 255 0.08 0.12 24.45
C PHE A 255 1.24 -0.41 23.59
N PHE A 256 2.27 -1.02 24.21
CA PHE A 256 3.40 -1.58 23.48
C PHE A 256 2.99 -2.76 22.58
N GLY A 257 2.02 -3.54 23.01
CA GLY A 257 1.46 -4.62 22.19
C GLY A 257 0.87 -4.10 20.88
N SER A 258 0.13 -3.01 20.92
CA SER A 258 -0.46 -2.38 19.74
C SER A 258 0.60 -1.87 18.77
N ILE A 259 1.70 -1.29 19.28
CA ILE A 259 2.82 -0.83 18.46
C ILE A 259 3.50 -2.02 17.74
N ILE A 260 3.75 -3.12 18.47
CA ILE A 260 4.37 -4.32 17.91
C ILE A 260 3.47 -4.95 16.84
N MET A 261 2.16 -5.04 17.09
CA MET A 261 1.20 -5.54 16.12
C MET A 261 1.16 -4.67 14.86
N PHE A 262 1.11 -3.36 15.01
CA PHE A 262 1.09 -2.43 13.89
C PHE A 262 2.37 -2.51 13.04
N LEU A 263 3.54 -2.57 13.67
CA LEU A 263 4.82 -2.75 12.98
C LEU A 263 4.88 -4.11 12.27
N SER A 264 4.35 -5.16 12.89
CA SER A 264 4.26 -6.50 12.28
C SER A 264 3.33 -6.52 11.07
N TRP A 265 2.19 -5.84 11.14
CA TRP A 265 1.28 -5.68 10.01
C TRP A 265 1.93 -4.92 8.85
N MET A 266 2.66 -3.84 9.14
CA MET A 266 3.45 -3.12 8.12
C MET A 266 4.53 -4.00 7.49
N TYR A 267 5.20 -4.83 8.30
CA TYR A 267 6.20 -5.77 7.81
C TYR A 267 5.62 -6.80 6.84
N VAL A 268 4.49 -7.42 7.19
CA VAL A 268 3.82 -8.40 6.33
C VAL A 268 3.41 -7.76 4.99
N ASN A 269 2.84 -6.56 5.02
CA ASN A 269 2.47 -5.85 3.80
C ASN A 269 3.70 -5.45 2.96
N ALA A 270 4.78 -4.97 3.57
CA ALA A 270 6.03 -4.67 2.88
C ALA A 270 6.65 -5.93 2.24
N PHE A 271 6.57 -7.07 2.93
CA PHE A 271 7.03 -8.35 2.40
C PHE A 271 6.22 -8.77 1.16
N VAL A 272 4.89 -8.70 1.22
CA VAL A 272 4.01 -9.02 0.09
C VAL A 272 4.28 -8.10 -1.11
N LEU A 273 4.47 -6.80 -0.88
CA LEU A 273 4.86 -5.84 -1.93
C LEU A 273 6.20 -6.22 -2.57
N LEU A 274 7.20 -6.63 -1.80
CA LEU A 274 8.48 -7.07 -2.35
C LEU A 274 8.35 -8.36 -3.15
N VAL A 275 7.57 -9.33 -2.69
CA VAL A 275 7.31 -10.58 -3.43
C VAL A 275 6.62 -10.29 -4.77
N GLY A 276 5.62 -9.39 -4.79
CA GLY A 276 4.97 -8.97 -6.03
C GLY A 276 5.93 -8.26 -7.00
N PHE A 277 6.83 -7.43 -6.46
CA PHE A 277 7.88 -6.81 -7.26
C PHE A 277 8.83 -7.84 -7.87
N GLU A 278 9.35 -8.78 -7.06
CA GLU A 278 10.26 -9.84 -7.51
C GLU A 278 9.62 -10.76 -8.55
N LEU A 279 8.31 -10.97 -8.47
CA LEU A 279 7.57 -11.70 -9.52
C LEU A 279 7.67 -10.98 -10.88
N ASN A 280 7.44 -9.67 -10.91
CA ASN A 280 7.61 -8.89 -12.15
C ASN A 280 9.05 -8.90 -12.67
N ALA A 281 10.00 -8.78 -11.75
CA ALA A 281 11.43 -8.82 -12.08
C ALA A 281 11.84 -10.21 -12.62
N SER A 282 11.30 -11.28 -12.04
CA SER A 282 11.53 -12.66 -12.49
C SER A 282 10.99 -12.90 -13.90
N ILE A 283 9.79 -12.42 -14.20
CA ILE A 283 9.21 -12.50 -15.56
C ILE A 283 10.08 -11.72 -16.56
N TYR A 284 10.50 -10.52 -16.20
CA TYR A 284 11.33 -9.67 -17.04
C TYR A 284 12.70 -10.29 -17.31
N TYR A 285 13.35 -10.82 -16.29
CA TYR A 285 14.66 -11.47 -16.41
C TYR A 285 14.62 -12.72 -17.31
N ASN A 286 13.71 -13.63 -17.05
CA ASN A 286 13.58 -14.87 -17.84
C ASN A 286 13.22 -14.59 -19.29
N LYS A 287 12.42 -13.54 -19.57
CA LYS A 287 12.14 -13.10 -20.94
C LYS A 287 13.39 -12.67 -21.67
N ASN A 288 14.24 -11.82 -21.05
CA ASN A 288 15.46 -11.33 -21.67
C ASN A 288 16.49 -12.46 -21.89
N LEU A 289 16.60 -13.38 -20.94
CA LEU A 289 17.45 -14.55 -21.08
C LEU A 289 17.04 -15.41 -22.28
N LYS A 290 15.72 -15.62 -22.44
CA LYS A 290 15.20 -16.38 -23.58
C LYS A 290 15.52 -15.72 -24.92
N HIS A 291 15.39 -14.40 -25.05
CA HIS A 291 15.76 -13.68 -26.26
C HIS A 291 17.25 -13.79 -26.56
N GLN A 292 18.12 -13.69 -25.55
CA GLN A 292 19.58 -13.87 -25.78
C GLN A 292 19.93 -15.25 -26.31
N LEU A 293 19.31 -16.30 -25.78
CA LEU A 293 19.54 -17.68 -26.27
C LEU A 293 19.00 -17.87 -27.70
N GLU A 294 17.85 -17.27 -28.04
CA GLU A 294 17.29 -17.32 -29.39
C GLU A 294 18.17 -16.55 -30.41
N ASP A 295 18.80 -15.43 -30.00
CA ASP A 295 19.72 -14.65 -30.83
C ASP A 295 21.05 -15.42 -31.03
N GLU A 296 21.62 -16.03 -30.00
CA GLU A 296 22.84 -16.85 -30.09
C GLU A 296 22.63 -18.08 -30.99
N GLU A 297 21.48 -18.76 -30.90
CA GLU A 297 21.14 -19.88 -31.79
C GLU A 297 20.98 -19.45 -33.25
N SER A 298 20.54 -18.22 -33.54
CA SER A 298 20.41 -17.70 -34.90
C SER A 298 21.77 -17.37 -35.54
N ASP A 299 22.72 -16.85 -34.74
CA ASP A 299 24.08 -16.50 -35.22
C ASP A 299 24.94 -17.78 -35.49
N ASP A 300 24.66 -18.91 -34.83
CA ASP A 300 25.35 -20.19 -35.08
C ASP A 300 24.90 -20.88 -36.39
N TYR A 301 23.83 -20.40 -37.02
CA TYR A 301 23.31 -20.97 -38.30
C TYR A 301 23.62 -20.09 -39.52
N GLU A 302 24.26 -18.91 -39.38
CA GLU A 302 24.80 -18.10 -40.47
C GLU A 302 26.31 -18.35 -40.65
#